data_884431699fca89daae691422d4e67bac
#
_entry.id   884431699fca89daae691422d4e67bac
#
_cell.length_a   1.000
_cell.length_b   1.000
_cell.length_c   1.000
_cell.angle_alpha   90.00
_cell.angle_beta   90.00
_cell.angle_gamma   90.00
#
_symmetry.space_group_name_H-M   'P 1'
#
loop_
_entity.id
_entity.type
_entity.pdbx_description
1 polymer ?
#
loop_
_entity_poly.entity_id
_entity_poly.type
_entity_poly.pdbx_seq_one_letter_code
_entity_poly.pdbx_strand_id
1 'polypeptide(L)'
;MIIFWLTCLVGYPRTSAPEPKKSLENIGNNSNLEQEIVSSSLLNKVNDFSVVEQSTYTEMQIEDLKSLNISYNAMFHDVLWLLDIKDKLVPLKTLFKVFRGSRRGWDELFFPTDNVKIEKEFLKPALFNAKKLDTLIAKPDRKAFCCGENLDNLAEEYTNAYYWIKKFEPLKNGVGKPLVEVLARPKEQWYEMKANEVAQFFTMMNPDSRFFFGRFEEPTFINQRLIGLQVKDTTLDMELIHALLNSVLMKFFVEAVGFGRGLGVLDINKESVAKCFMLNPSLLSSEYASEIKEQFHYVLAKKIMVIEEELKDEEWMSFNRTVLRAFGIEQYYLRICNSLLSMRQVRKTARKDKKKQVLVRVC
;
A
#
# COMPACT_ATOMS: atom_id res chain seq x y z
N MET A 1 -21.22 15.47 10.52
CA MET A 1 -20.15 14.52 10.14
C MET A 1 -19.59 14.80 8.75
N ILE A 2 -20.42 15.10 7.75
CA ILE A 2 -20.00 15.44 6.36
C ILE A 2 -19.19 16.76 6.30
N ILE A 3 -19.56 17.78 7.06
CA ILE A 3 -18.87 19.09 7.11
C ILE A 3 -17.45 18.97 7.70
N PHE A 4 -17.22 18.03 8.61
CA PHE A 4 -15.90 17.80 9.23
C PHE A 4 -14.88 17.18 8.26
N TRP A 5 -15.36 16.43 7.27
CA TRP A 5 -14.53 15.77 6.27
C TRP A 5 -14.12 16.72 5.12
N LEU A 6 -14.95 17.66 4.76
CA LEU A 6 -14.61 18.69 3.77
C LEU A 6 -13.46 19.59 4.25
N THR A 7 -13.38 19.89 5.53
CA THR A 7 -12.27 20.66 6.11
C THR A 7 -10.95 19.91 6.10
N CYS A 8 -10.95 18.58 6.18
CA CYS A 8 -9.74 17.77 6.03
C CYS A 8 -9.20 17.70 4.59
N LEU A 9 -10.09 17.77 3.58
CA LEU A 9 -9.71 17.82 2.17
C LEU A 9 -9.06 19.16 1.77
N VAL A 10 -9.44 20.26 2.40
CA VAL A 10 -8.98 21.62 2.06
C VAL A 10 -7.71 22.02 2.84
N GLY A 11 -7.22 21.21 3.77
CA GLY A 11 -5.92 21.45 4.45
C GLY A 11 -5.91 22.69 5.35
N TYR A 12 -7.01 23.03 6.00
CA TYR A 12 -7.03 24.09 7.01
C TYR A 12 -6.26 23.67 8.28
N PRO A 13 -5.42 24.54 8.84
CA PRO A 13 -4.73 24.26 10.09
C PRO A 13 -5.77 24.14 11.21
N ARG A 14 -5.56 23.20 12.12
CA ARG A 14 -6.34 23.04 13.36
C ARG A 14 -6.15 24.29 14.23
N THR A 15 -6.99 25.27 14.04
CA THR A 15 -7.19 26.34 15.03
C THR A 15 -8.63 26.26 15.47
N SER A 16 -8.83 25.99 16.77
CA SER A 16 -10.06 26.09 17.56
C SER A 16 -11.36 26.12 16.74
N ALA A 17 -11.97 24.94 16.55
CA ALA A 17 -13.30 24.85 15.98
C ALA A 17 -14.33 25.52 16.92
N PRO A 18 -15.22 26.38 16.42
CA PRO A 18 -16.39 26.79 17.20
C PRO A 18 -17.33 25.59 17.38
N GLU A 19 -17.92 25.50 18.56
CA GLU A 19 -18.82 24.40 18.91
C GLU A 19 -19.96 24.22 17.90
N PRO A 20 -20.31 22.97 17.53
CA PRO A 20 -21.29 22.70 16.45
C PRO A 20 -22.75 22.86 16.85
N LYS A 21 -23.08 23.55 17.94
CA LYS A 21 -24.44 23.55 18.51
C LYS A 21 -25.45 24.50 17.89
N LYS A 22 -25.09 25.37 16.95
CA LYS A 22 -26.05 26.37 16.41
C LYS A 22 -26.45 26.24 14.93
N SER A 23 -25.89 25.31 14.18
CA SER A 23 -26.24 25.16 12.76
C SER A 23 -27.13 23.95 12.42
N LEU A 24 -27.48 23.13 13.40
CA LEU A 24 -28.34 21.95 13.22
C LEU A 24 -29.81 22.16 13.54
N GLU A 25 -30.21 23.27 14.14
CA GLU A 25 -31.59 23.51 14.53
C GLU A 25 -32.54 24.01 13.43
N ASN A 26 -32.01 24.29 12.21
CA ASN A 26 -32.83 24.77 11.11
C ASN A 26 -32.95 23.80 9.91
N ILE A 27 -32.56 22.54 10.08
CA ILE A 27 -32.85 21.52 9.06
C ILE A 27 -34.04 20.72 9.53
N GLY A 28 -35.22 21.24 9.17
CA GLY A 28 -36.52 20.69 9.52
C GLY A 28 -36.71 19.27 9.01
N ASN A 29 -37.45 18.48 9.78
CA ASN A 29 -37.98 17.17 9.52
C ASN A 29 -38.40 16.93 8.07
N ASN A 30 -37.54 16.35 7.24
CA ASN A 30 -37.92 15.67 6.03
C ASN A 30 -37.31 14.26 6.04
N SER A 31 -38.18 13.29 6.24
CA SER A 31 -37.90 11.87 6.31
C SER A 31 -37.53 11.20 4.96
N ASN A 32 -37.16 11.98 3.98
CA ASN A 32 -36.68 11.52 2.64
C ASN A 32 -35.44 12.28 2.21
N LEU A 33 -34.43 12.37 3.09
CA LEU A 33 -33.13 12.89 2.70
C LEU A 33 -32.34 11.77 2.03
N GLU A 34 -32.50 11.63 0.72
CA GLU A 34 -31.42 11.17 -0.13
C GLU A 34 -30.22 12.06 0.21
N GLN A 35 -29.17 11.47 0.79
CA GLN A 35 -27.96 12.24 1.08
C GLN A 35 -27.29 12.56 -0.24
N GLU A 36 -27.63 13.70 -0.81
CA GLU A 36 -26.98 14.27 -1.97
C GLU A 36 -25.56 14.65 -1.60
N ILE A 37 -24.59 13.84 -2.01
CA ILE A 37 -23.18 14.18 -1.88
C ILE A 37 -22.86 15.18 -3.01
N VAL A 38 -23.09 16.45 -2.74
CA VAL A 38 -22.78 17.53 -3.67
C VAL A 38 -21.29 17.78 -3.67
N SER A 39 -20.56 17.03 -4.50
CA SER A 39 -19.11 17.22 -4.66
C SER A 39 -18.76 18.36 -5.62
N SER A 40 -19.59 18.61 -6.63
CA SER A 40 -19.28 19.48 -7.77
C SER A 40 -19.13 20.96 -7.45
N SER A 41 -20.06 21.55 -6.69
CA SER A 41 -20.06 23.00 -6.47
C SER A 41 -18.94 23.50 -5.55
N LEU A 42 -18.47 22.66 -4.63
CA LEU A 42 -17.38 22.99 -3.71
C LEU A 42 -16.01 22.75 -4.33
N LEU A 43 -15.85 21.69 -5.14
CA LEU A 43 -14.61 21.41 -5.87
C LEU A 43 -14.37 22.45 -6.97
N ASN A 44 -15.40 22.89 -7.68
CA ASN A 44 -15.29 23.96 -8.68
C ASN A 44 -14.85 25.31 -8.09
N LYS A 45 -15.21 25.61 -6.83
CA LYS A 45 -14.74 26.82 -6.14
C LYS A 45 -13.26 26.76 -5.72
N VAL A 46 -12.71 25.55 -5.60
CA VAL A 46 -11.36 25.37 -5.07
C VAL A 46 -10.31 25.16 -6.15
N ASN A 47 -10.65 24.59 -7.33
CA ASN A 47 -9.64 24.09 -8.26
C ASN A 47 -9.95 24.19 -9.76
N ASP A 48 -10.85 24.98 -10.25
CA ASP A 48 -11.15 25.07 -11.71
C ASP A 48 -11.47 23.70 -12.37
N PHE A 49 -12.09 22.78 -11.63
CA PHE A 49 -12.56 21.52 -12.22
C PHE A 49 -13.85 21.77 -12.99
N SER A 50 -13.79 21.67 -14.30
CA SER A 50 -14.91 21.97 -15.18
C SER A 50 -16.03 20.94 -15.22
N VAL A 51 -15.80 19.72 -14.70
CA VAL A 51 -16.85 18.67 -14.66
C VAL A 51 -16.58 17.72 -13.49
N VAL A 52 -17.37 17.80 -12.44
CA VAL A 52 -17.54 16.71 -11.47
C VAL A 52 -18.98 16.25 -11.57
N GLU A 53 -19.19 15.03 -12.03
CA GLU A 53 -20.53 14.44 -12.04
C GLU A 53 -21.04 14.31 -10.60
N GLN A 54 -22.28 14.73 -10.39
CA GLN A 54 -22.97 14.61 -9.13
C GLN A 54 -23.33 13.14 -8.90
N SER A 55 -22.74 12.53 -7.90
CA SER A 55 -23.04 11.12 -7.53
C SER A 55 -23.95 11.10 -6.31
N THR A 56 -25.17 10.63 -6.50
CA THR A 56 -26.14 10.39 -5.42
C THR A 56 -26.08 8.93 -5.02
N TYR A 57 -25.83 8.65 -3.73
CA TYR A 57 -25.83 7.30 -3.18
C TYR A 57 -27.00 7.11 -2.23
N THR A 58 -27.67 5.98 -2.33
CA THR A 58 -28.60 5.55 -1.30
C THR A 58 -27.86 5.12 -0.04
N GLU A 59 -28.50 5.15 1.11
CA GLU A 59 -27.92 4.73 2.38
C GLU A 59 -27.42 3.28 2.30
N MET A 60 -28.19 2.38 1.69
CA MET A 60 -27.83 0.99 1.49
C MET A 60 -26.56 0.84 0.62
N GLN A 61 -26.43 1.61 -0.46
CA GLN A 61 -25.22 1.61 -1.31
C GLN A 61 -23.99 2.09 -0.53
N ILE A 62 -24.14 3.09 0.33
CA ILE A 62 -23.05 3.57 1.19
C ILE A 62 -22.62 2.48 2.16
N GLU A 63 -23.55 1.76 2.77
CA GLU A 63 -23.23 0.64 3.65
C GLU A 63 -22.55 -0.51 2.93
N ASP A 64 -23.04 -0.88 1.75
CA ASP A 64 -22.43 -1.90 0.91
C ASP A 64 -20.98 -1.52 0.51
N LEU A 65 -20.74 -0.28 0.07
CA LEU A 65 -19.40 0.20 -0.26
C LEU A 65 -18.48 0.25 0.97
N LYS A 66 -19.01 0.60 2.13
CA LYS A 66 -18.26 0.51 3.41
C LYS A 66 -17.89 -0.92 3.76
N SER A 67 -18.76 -1.89 3.47
CA SER A 67 -18.45 -3.31 3.69
C SER A 67 -17.26 -3.79 2.84
N LEU A 68 -17.06 -3.18 1.67
CA LEU A 68 -15.89 -3.36 0.81
C LEU A 68 -14.69 -2.48 1.23
N ASN A 69 -14.77 -1.81 2.40
CA ASN A 69 -13.76 -0.90 2.93
C ASN A 69 -13.46 0.31 2.02
N ILE A 70 -14.37 0.70 1.14
CA ILE A 70 -14.21 1.88 0.29
C ILE A 70 -14.32 3.14 1.16
N SER A 71 -13.33 4.01 1.05
CA SER A 71 -13.29 5.26 1.80
C SER A 71 -14.31 6.26 1.25
N TYR A 72 -14.80 7.18 2.09
CA TYR A 72 -15.66 8.27 1.63
C TYR A 72 -15.02 9.10 0.50
N ASN A 73 -13.69 9.29 0.54
CA ASN A 73 -13.00 10.00 -0.55
C ASN A 73 -13.14 9.28 -1.89
N ALA A 74 -13.07 7.97 -1.89
CA ALA A 74 -13.25 7.19 -3.12
C ALA A 74 -14.70 7.25 -3.64
N MET A 75 -15.69 7.42 -2.76
CA MET A 75 -17.10 7.56 -3.13
C MET A 75 -17.42 8.86 -3.90
N PHE A 76 -16.52 9.84 -3.93
CA PHE A 76 -16.64 11.02 -4.83
C PHE A 76 -16.26 10.71 -6.28
N HIS A 77 -15.89 9.47 -6.57
CA HIS A 77 -15.58 8.98 -7.89
C HIS A 77 -16.59 7.90 -8.31
N ASP A 78 -16.58 7.50 -9.59
CA ASP A 78 -17.45 6.41 -10.03
C ASP A 78 -17.03 5.06 -9.44
N VAL A 79 -17.72 4.63 -8.37
CA VAL A 79 -17.42 3.37 -7.67
C VAL A 79 -18.63 2.44 -7.53
N LEU A 80 -19.82 2.82 -8.07
CA LEU A 80 -21.03 2.00 -7.93
C LEU A 80 -20.91 0.64 -8.62
N TRP A 81 -20.10 0.53 -9.66
CA TRP A 81 -19.82 -0.73 -10.35
C TRP A 81 -19.24 -1.82 -9.40
N LEU A 82 -18.66 -1.43 -8.27
CA LEU A 82 -18.20 -2.40 -7.26
C LEU A 82 -19.31 -3.26 -6.70
N LEU A 83 -20.53 -2.72 -6.61
CA LEU A 83 -21.68 -3.45 -6.08
C LEU A 83 -22.09 -4.59 -7.02
N ASP A 84 -21.87 -4.43 -8.33
CA ASP A 84 -22.19 -5.43 -9.34
C ASP A 84 -21.18 -6.59 -9.35
N ILE A 85 -20.00 -6.39 -8.78
CA ILE A 85 -18.92 -7.39 -8.78
C ILE A 85 -18.56 -7.92 -7.39
N LYS A 86 -19.30 -7.52 -6.35
CA LYS A 86 -18.95 -7.86 -4.96
C LYS A 86 -18.84 -9.36 -4.69
N ASP A 87 -19.61 -10.17 -5.41
CA ASP A 87 -19.61 -11.65 -5.35
C ASP A 87 -18.32 -12.26 -5.95
N LYS A 88 -17.56 -11.51 -6.75
CA LYS A 88 -16.28 -11.93 -7.34
C LYS A 88 -15.08 -11.62 -6.44
N LEU A 89 -15.32 -10.94 -5.33
CA LEU A 89 -14.26 -10.39 -4.50
C LEU A 89 -14.02 -11.22 -3.24
N VAL A 90 -12.77 -11.26 -2.80
CA VAL A 90 -12.37 -11.87 -1.52
C VAL A 90 -11.46 -10.89 -0.76
N PRO A 91 -11.63 -10.74 0.56
CA PRO A 91 -10.72 -9.90 1.35
C PRO A 91 -9.28 -10.45 1.30
N LEU A 92 -8.31 -9.58 1.07
CA LEU A 92 -6.89 -9.96 1.02
C LEU A 92 -6.43 -10.71 2.27
N LYS A 93 -6.90 -10.27 3.44
CA LYS A 93 -6.62 -10.92 4.75
C LYS A 93 -7.06 -12.37 4.82
N THR A 94 -7.99 -12.83 3.96
CA THR A 94 -8.44 -14.22 3.92
C THR A 94 -7.36 -15.11 3.30
N LEU A 95 -6.72 -14.64 2.24
CA LEU A 95 -5.71 -15.40 1.50
C LEU A 95 -4.29 -15.22 2.07
N PHE A 96 -4.03 -14.08 2.72
CA PHE A 96 -2.69 -13.72 3.16
C PHE A 96 -2.60 -13.37 4.65
N LYS A 97 -1.46 -13.70 5.24
CA LYS A 97 -0.91 -13.00 6.39
C LYS A 97 -0.23 -11.74 5.88
N VAL A 98 -0.77 -10.57 6.25
CA VAL A 98 -0.21 -9.26 5.86
C VAL A 98 0.58 -8.70 7.04
N PHE A 99 1.83 -8.34 6.82
CA PHE A 99 2.70 -7.84 7.87
C PHE A 99 3.60 -6.70 7.38
N ARG A 100 4.14 -5.94 8.29
CA ARG A 100 5.13 -4.93 8.00
C ARG A 100 6.53 -5.51 8.20
N GLY A 101 7.46 -5.20 7.32
CA GLY A 101 8.86 -5.59 7.49
C GLY A 101 9.46 -5.10 8.82
N SER A 102 10.49 -5.75 9.27
CA SER A 102 11.07 -5.54 10.60
C SER A 102 11.64 -4.16 10.79
N ARG A 103 11.33 -3.58 11.96
CA ARG A 103 11.81 -2.26 12.38
C ARG A 103 12.67 -2.41 13.63
N ARG A 104 13.96 -2.14 13.51
CA ARG A 104 14.88 -2.14 14.66
C ARG A 104 15.48 -0.77 14.98
N GLY A 105 15.54 0.15 14.00
CA GLY A 105 15.90 1.54 14.23
C GLY A 105 17.34 1.91 13.94
N TRP A 106 18.20 0.95 13.58
CA TRP A 106 19.59 1.21 13.17
C TRP A 106 19.97 0.33 11.98
N ASP A 107 19.77 0.87 10.78
CA ASP A 107 19.88 0.10 9.54
C ASP A 107 21.30 -0.45 9.30
N GLU A 108 22.36 0.24 9.74
CA GLU A 108 23.74 -0.22 9.58
C GLU A 108 24.04 -1.51 10.35
N LEU A 109 23.51 -1.64 11.57
CA LEU A 109 23.65 -2.87 12.36
C LEU A 109 22.84 -4.01 11.76
N PHE A 110 21.57 -3.74 11.41
CA PHE A 110 20.61 -4.79 11.07
C PHE A 110 20.57 -5.15 9.59
N PHE A 111 21.10 -4.29 8.70
CA PHE A 111 21.17 -4.54 7.27
C PHE A 111 22.58 -4.24 6.76
N PRO A 112 23.56 -5.08 7.15
CA PRO A 112 24.93 -4.89 6.74
C PRO A 112 25.10 -4.91 5.22
N THR A 113 26.17 -4.25 4.75
CA THR A 113 26.62 -4.34 3.36
C THR A 113 27.33 -5.66 3.11
N ASP A 114 27.48 -6.05 1.85
CA ASP A 114 27.98 -7.39 1.46
C ASP A 114 29.40 -7.77 1.93
N ASN A 115 30.22 -6.80 2.33
CA ASN A 115 31.62 -6.98 2.70
C ASN A 115 31.87 -7.28 4.18
N VAL A 116 30.85 -7.57 4.97
CA VAL A 116 30.99 -7.85 6.40
C VAL A 116 31.26 -9.33 6.65
N LYS A 117 32.18 -9.59 7.56
CA LYS A 117 32.44 -10.94 8.07
C LYS A 117 31.49 -11.18 9.25
N ILE A 118 30.43 -11.92 9.02
CA ILE A 118 29.47 -12.41 10.01
C ILE A 118 29.16 -13.86 9.61
N GLU A 119 28.90 -14.72 10.57
CA GLU A 119 28.53 -16.10 10.36
C GLU A 119 27.21 -16.17 9.54
N LYS A 120 27.17 -17.10 8.58
CA LYS A 120 26.08 -17.18 7.56
C LYS A 120 24.70 -17.45 8.18
N GLU A 121 24.65 -18.16 9.29
CA GLU A 121 23.42 -18.49 10.01
C GLU A 121 22.67 -17.27 10.51
N PHE A 122 23.39 -16.19 10.85
CA PHE A 122 22.80 -14.90 11.27
C PHE A 122 22.46 -13.98 10.10
N LEU A 123 22.80 -14.36 8.88
CA LEU A 123 22.55 -13.54 7.69
C LEU A 123 21.40 -14.13 6.86
N LYS A 124 20.32 -13.38 6.73
CA LYS A 124 19.16 -13.74 5.91
C LYS A 124 19.09 -12.86 4.67
N PRO A 125 18.79 -13.42 3.48
CA PRO A 125 18.52 -12.59 2.29
C PRO A 125 17.41 -11.59 2.59
N ALA A 126 17.59 -10.32 2.22
CA ALA A 126 16.64 -9.25 2.51
C ALA A 126 16.46 -8.30 1.33
N LEU A 127 15.24 -7.82 1.15
CA LEU A 127 14.96 -6.66 0.30
C LEU A 127 14.90 -5.41 1.18
N PHE A 128 15.86 -4.53 0.96
CA PHE A 128 15.96 -3.27 1.70
C PHE A 128 15.29 -2.10 0.96
N ASN A 129 15.44 -2.02 -0.37
CA ASN A 129 14.97 -0.89 -1.16
C ASN A 129 14.26 -1.28 -2.45
N ALA A 130 12.93 -1.35 -2.42
CA ALA A 130 12.12 -1.64 -3.59
C ALA A 130 11.99 -0.48 -4.60
N LYS A 131 12.43 0.74 -4.28
CA LYS A 131 12.32 1.88 -5.21
C LYS A 131 13.19 1.75 -6.45
N LYS A 132 14.24 0.94 -6.39
CA LYS A 132 15.17 0.71 -7.50
C LYS A 132 14.82 -0.52 -8.35
N LEU A 133 13.78 -1.24 -7.99
CA LEU A 133 13.39 -2.42 -8.77
C LEU A 133 12.84 -2.01 -10.13
N ASP A 134 13.29 -2.70 -11.14
CA ASP A 134 12.84 -2.56 -12.53
C ASP A 134 11.85 -3.65 -12.94
N THR A 135 11.81 -4.77 -12.22
CA THR A 135 10.97 -5.94 -12.55
C THR A 135 10.09 -6.35 -11.39
N LEU A 136 8.97 -7.00 -11.69
CA LEU A 136 8.02 -7.51 -10.71
C LEU A 136 8.53 -8.74 -9.95
N ILE A 137 9.53 -9.46 -10.50
CA ILE A 137 10.24 -10.51 -9.78
C ILE A 137 11.46 -9.88 -9.13
N ALA A 138 11.50 -9.90 -7.81
CA ALA A 138 12.52 -9.23 -7.03
C ALA A 138 13.57 -10.21 -6.51
N LYS A 139 14.82 -9.74 -6.49
CA LYS A 139 15.92 -10.40 -5.80
C LYS A 139 16.28 -9.62 -4.54
N PRO A 140 16.77 -10.29 -3.49
CA PRO A 140 17.34 -9.61 -2.33
C PRO A 140 18.45 -8.64 -2.77
N ASP A 141 18.46 -7.44 -2.19
CA ASP A 141 19.49 -6.42 -2.45
C ASP A 141 20.45 -6.23 -1.27
N ARG A 142 20.19 -6.93 -0.15
CA ARG A 142 21.00 -6.93 1.07
C ARG A 142 20.84 -8.23 1.85
N LYS A 143 21.60 -8.30 2.95
CA LYS A 143 21.40 -9.29 4.02
C LYS A 143 20.82 -8.58 5.24
N ALA A 144 20.02 -9.31 6.01
CA ALA A 144 19.56 -8.91 7.33
C ALA A 144 20.37 -9.67 8.38
N PHE A 145 20.92 -8.97 9.36
CA PHE A 145 21.55 -9.58 10.54
C PHE A 145 20.46 -9.92 11.53
N CYS A 146 20.19 -11.21 11.69
CA CYS A 146 19.15 -11.75 12.54
C CYS A 146 19.82 -12.65 13.60
N CYS A 147 20.07 -12.09 14.78
CA CYS A 147 20.72 -12.77 15.89
C CYS A 147 19.88 -12.58 17.15
N GLY A 148 19.68 -13.65 17.91
CA GLY A 148 19.03 -13.67 19.22
C GLY A 148 19.90 -14.30 20.30
N GLU A 149 21.12 -14.75 19.96
CA GLU A 149 22.07 -15.36 20.89
C GLU A 149 22.59 -14.36 21.92
N ASN A 150 22.97 -14.82 23.11
CA ASN A 150 23.60 -13.97 24.11
C ASN A 150 25.07 -13.70 23.76
N LEU A 151 25.64 -12.63 24.33
CA LEU A 151 27.01 -12.21 24.01
C LEU A 151 28.08 -13.22 24.45
N ASP A 152 27.86 -13.98 25.52
CA ASP A 152 28.83 -14.94 26.02
C ASP A 152 28.94 -16.12 25.03
N ASN A 153 27.81 -16.63 24.57
CA ASN A 153 27.78 -17.68 23.55
C ASN A 153 28.39 -17.21 22.22
N LEU A 154 28.08 -15.95 21.83
CA LEU A 154 28.66 -15.36 20.62
C LEU A 154 30.18 -15.20 20.72
N ALA A 155 30.71 -14.86 21.91
CA ALA A 155 32.14 -14.71 22.12
C ALA A 155 32.89 -16.05 22.00
N GLU A 156 32.25 -17.15 22.39
CA GLU A 156 32.83 -18.50 22.34
C GLU A 156 32.69 -19.16 20.96
N GLU A 157 31.50 -19.09 20.36
CA GLU A 157 31.18 -19.91 19.15
C GLU A 157 31.10 -19.07 17.86
N TYR A 158 30.74 -17.76 17.96
CA TYR A 158 30.41 -16.93 16.80
C TYR A 158 31.12 -15.58 16.86
N THR A 159 32.43 -15.62 16.87
CA THR A 159 33.29 -14.46 17.15
C THR A 159 33.09 -13.28 16.18
N ASN A 160 32.74 -13.53 14.91
CA ASN A 160 32.51 -12.43 13.96
C ASN A 160 31.20 -11.70 14.26
N ALA A 161 30.12 -12.40 14.60
CA ALA A 161 28.86 -11.79 15.04
C ALA A 161 29.05 -11.02 16.35
N TYR A 162 29.85 -11.58 17.30
CA TYR A 162 30.23 -10.88 18.52
C TYR A 162 30.92 -9.54 18.24
N TYR A 163 31.99 -9.55 17.44
CA TYR A 163 32.70 -8.31 17.08
C TYR A 163 31.84 -7.35 16.27
N TRP A 164 30.94 -7.87 15.44
CA TRP A 164 29.97 -7.04 14.72
C TRP A 164 29.08 -6.27 15.69
N ILE A 165 28.52 -6.91 16.69
CA ILE A 165 27.67 -6.27 17.72
C ILE A 165 28.50 -5.27 18.54
N LYS A 166 29.69 -5.68 19.01
CA LYS A 166 30.59 -4.84 19.84
C LYS A 166 31.02 -3.56 19.12
N LYS A 167 31.10 -3.56 17.80
CA LYS A 167 31.36 -2.36 17.00
C LYS A 167 30.30 -1.27 17.21
N PHE A 168 29.05 -1.65 17.43
CA PHE A 168 27.93 -0.69 17.59
C PHE A 168 27.66 -0.30 19.04
N GLU A 169 28.15 -1.08 19.99
CA GLU A 169 27.90 -0.88 21.42
C GLU A 169 28.30 0.53 21.94
N PRO A 170 29.47 1.10 21.56
CA PRO A 170 29.87 2.42 22.01
C PRO A 170 29.19 3.57 21.26
N LEU A 171 28.44 3.29 20.20
CA LEU A 171 27.86 4.32 19.34
C LEU A 171 26.65 4.99 20.01
N LYS A 172 26.41 6.24 19.61
CA LYS A 172 25.29 7.06 20.05
C LYS A 172 24.45 7.48 18.85
N ASN A 173 23.16 7.71 19.08
CA ASN A 173 22.28 8.27 18.05
C ASN A 173 22.54 9.78 17.86
N GLY A 174 21.83 10.39 16.87
CA GLY A 174 21.99 11.82 16.54
C GLY A 174 21.64 12.81 17.68
N VAL A 175 21.03 12.34 18.78
CA VAL A 175 20.75 13.13 19.98
C VAL A 175 21.62 12.73 21.18
N GLY A 176 22.69 11.97 20.96
CA GLY A 176 23.69 11.61 21.94
C GLY A 176 23.34 10.45 22.89
N LYS A 177 22.23 9.73 22.68
CA LYS A 177 21.85 8.57 23.49
C LYS A 177 22.57 7.31 23.01
N PRO A 178 23.11 6.46 23.93
CA PRO A 178 23.74 5.19 23.58
C PRO A 178 22.81 4.28 22.75
N LEU A 179 23.34 3.61 21.72
CA LEU A 179 22.55 2.72 20.88
C LEU A 179 21.94 1.56 21.67
N VAL A 180 22.66 1.05 22.65
CA VAL A 180 22.18 0.00 23.57
C VAL A 180 20.86 0.41 24.22
N GLU A 181 20.72 1.65 24.66
CA GLU A 181 19.48 2.16 25.25
C GLU A 181 18.39 2.41 24.20
N VAL A 182 18.76 2.98 23.04
CA VAL A 182 17.83 3.31 21.96
C VAL A 182 17.19 2.09 21.35
N LEU A 183 17.94 0.99 21.26
CA LEU A 183 17.54 -0.26 20.64
C LEU A 183 16.96 -1.28 21.64
N ALA A 184 17.06 -1.01 22.94
CA ALA A 184 16.56 -1.89 24.00
C ALA A 184 15.05 -2.17 23.83
N ARG A 185 14.67 -3.42 24.02
CA ARG A 185 13.28 -3.88 24.06
C ARG A 185 13.08 -4.83 25.22
N PRO A 186 11.90 -4.87 25.83
CA PRO A 186 11.61 -5.81 26.90
C PRO A 186 11.82 -7.26 26.44
N LYS A 187 12.57 -8.04 27.21
CA LYS A 187 12.83 -9.48 26.95
C LYS A 187 13.62 -9.80 25.66
N GLU A 188 14.26 -8.80 25.04
CA GLU A 188 15.11 -9.00 23.86
C GLU A 188 16.48 -8.37 24.10
N GLN A 189 17.50 -8.92 23.46
CA GLN A 189 18.82 -8.29 23.40
C GLN A 189 18.70 -6.98 22.58
N TRP A 190 19.48 -5.96 22.93
CA TRP A 190 19.43 -4.69 22.22
C TRP A 190 19.75 -4.81 20.72
N TYR A 191 20.54 -5.79 20.34
CA TYR A 191 20.91 -6.14 18.97
C TYR A 191 20.03 -7.24 18.36
N GLU A 192 19.04 -7.75 19.07
CA GLU A 192 18.21 -8.85 18.60
C GLU A 192 17.30 -8.42 17.47
N MET A 193 17.30 -9.20 16.40
CA MET A 193 16.29 -9.13 15.32
C MET A 193 15.83 -10.55 14.97
N LYS A 194 14.53 -10.77 15.06
CA LYS A 194 13.90 -12.04 14.70
C LYS A 194 13.58 -12.09 13.22
N ALA A 195 13.95 -13.19 12.55
CA ALA A 195 13.62 -13.44 11.16
C ALA A 195 12.34 -14.28 11.02
N ASN A 196 11.31 -13.97 11.83
CA ASN A 196 10.11 -14.81 11.94
C ASN A 196 9.15 -14.65 10.76
N GLU A 197 9.30 -13.60 9.97
CA GLU A 197 8.36 -13.28 8.89
C GLU A 197 9.13 -13.02 7.61
N VAL A 198 8.92 -13.91 6.64
CA VAL A 198 9.44 -13.79 5.27
C VAL A 198 8.28 -13.59 4.31
N ALA A 199 8.47 -12.76 3.33
CA ALA A 199 7.45 -12.41 2.34
C ALA A 199 7.61 -13.25 1.09
N GLN A 200 6.50 -13.71 0.54
CA GLN A 200 6.41 -14.25 -0.82
C GLN A 200 6.09 -13.13 -1.81
N PHE A 201 5.22 -12.19 -1.40
CA PHE A 201 4.92 -10.97 -2.12
C PHE A 201 5.13 -9.76 -1.22
N PHE A 202 5.35 -8.61 -1.84
CA PHE A 202 5.53 -7.36 -1.10
C PHE A 202 5.04 -6.16 -1.90
N THR A 203 4.78 -5.06 -1.19
CA THR A 203 4.57 -3.75 -1.78
C THR A 203 5.19 -2.66 -0.90
N MET A 204 5.33 -1.44 -1.44
CA MET A 204 5.90 -0.30 -0.72
C MET A 204 4.83 0.39 0.13
N MET A 205 5.19 0.84 1.34
CA MET A 205 4.28 1.63 2.19
C MET A 205 3.95 3.00 1.59
N ASN A 206 4.87 3.57 0.83
CA ASN A 206 4.71 4.87 0.20
C ASN A 206 5.00 4.73 -1.30
N PRO A 207 4.08 4.13 -2.06
CA PRO A 207 4.18 4.12 -3.51
C PRO A 207 3.97 5.54 -4.03
N ASP A 208 4.93 6.06 -4.79
CA ASP A 208 4.80 7.40 -5.39
C ASP A 208 3.97 7.31 -6.69
N SER A 209 4.65 7.17 -7.80
CA SER A 209 4.01 7.07 -9.12
C SER A 209 3.85 5.61 -9.57
N ARG A 210 4.77 4.74 -9.15
CA ARG A 210 4.76 3.31 -9.47
C ARG A 210 4.17 2.52 -8.29
N PHE A 211 3.07 1.85 -8.53
CA PHE A 211 2.47 0.94 -7.58
C PHE A 211 2.46 -0.48 -8.15
N PHE A 212 2.99 -1.41 -7.40
CA PHE A 212 3.05 -2.83 -7.78
C PHE A 212 3.15 -3.73 -6.56
N PHE A 213 2.82 -5.00 -6.77
CA PHE A 213 3.18 -6.08 -5.88
C PHE A 213 4.33 -6.87 -6.51
N GLY A 214 5.49 -6.85 -5.87
CA GLY A 214 6.61 -7.69 -6.26
C GLY A 214 6.48 -9.09 -5.68
N ARG A 215 7.06 -10.09 -6.36
CA ARG A 215 7.18 -11.48 -5.89
C ARG A 215 8.65 -11.85 -5.74
N PHE A 216 8.95 -12.65 -4.74
CA PHE A 216 10.24 -13.32 -4.59
C PHE A 216 10.16 -14.74 -5.15
N GLU A 217 11.26 -15.24 -5.71
CA GLU A 217 11.40 -16.65 -6.07
C GLU A 217 11.42 -17.52 -4.80
N GLU A 218 12.19 -17.08 -3.79
CA GLU A 218 12.24 -17.70 -2.47
C GLU A 218 11.77 -16.69 -1.40
N PRO A 219 10.97 -17.12 -0.41
CA PRO A 219 10.49 -16.23 0.64
C PRO A 219 11.63 -15.43 1.28
N THR A 220 11.49 -14.11 1.30
CA THR A 220 12.59 -13.19 1.60
C THR A 220 12.22 -12.27 2.75
N PHE A 221 13.21 -11.94 3.60
CA PHE A 221 13.08 -10.94 4.64
C PHE A 221 12.95 -9.54 4.04
N ILE A 222 12.14 -8.68 4.65
CA ILE A 222 11.87 -7.33 4.12
C ILE A 222 12.08 -6.23 5.16
N ASN A 223 12.53 -5.07 4.68
CA ASN A 223 12.74 -3.87 5.49
C ASN A 223 11.40 -3.25 5.94
N GLN A 224 11.44 -2.50 7.04
CA GLN A 224 10.32 -1.80 7.67
C GLN A 224 9.48 -0.87 6.75
N ARG A 225 9.98 -0.51 5.57
CA ARG A 225 9.28 0.35 4.60
C ARG A 225 8.46 -0.44 3.58
N LEU A 226 8.47 -1.76 3.72
CA LEU A 226 7.73 -2.68 2.88
C LEU A 226 6.63 -3.36 3.68
N ILE A 227 5.58 -3.75 2.97
CA ILE A 227 4.49 -4.58 3.47
C ILE A 227 4.64 -5.93 2.78
N GLY A 228 4.75 -6.98 3.57
CA GLY A 228 4.87 -8.36 3.11
C GLY A 228 3.52 -9.06 3.12
N LEU A 229 3.37 -9.96 2.16
CA LEU A 229 2.25 -10.90 2.10
C LEU A 229 2.82 -12.32 2.07
N GLN A 230 2.28 -13.17 2.92
CA GLN A 230 2.56 -14.59 2.97
C GLN A 230 1.25 -15.33 2.76
N VAL A 231 1.18 -16.22 1.77
CA VAL A 231 -0.04 -17.01 1.53
C VAL A 231 -0.32 -17.90 2.74
N LYS A 232 -1.59 -18.04 3.07
CA LYS A 232 -2.06 -18.93 4.14
C LYS A 232 -2.23 -20.36 3.64
N ASP A 233 -2.62 -20.51 2.38
CA ASP A 233 -2.80 -21.78 1.71
C ASP A 233 -1.70 -21.98 0.67
N THR A 234 -0.82 -22.92 0.93
CA THR A 234 0.33 -23.24 0.06
C THR A 234 -0.06 -23.95 -1.24
N THR A 235 -1.32 -24.34 -1.41
CA THR A 235 -1.83 -24.93 -2.65
C THR A 235 -2.19 -23.91 -3.72
N LEU A 236 -2.23 -22.61 -3.35
CA LEU A 236 -2.51 -21.54 -4.29
C LEU A 236 -1.41 -21.40 -5.35
N ASP A 237 -1.82 -21.23 -6.59
CA ASP A 237 -0.91 -20.93 -7.71
C ASP A 237 -0.29 -19.53 -7.53
N MET A 238 0.99 -19.51 -7.16
CA MET A 238 1.72 -18.27 -6.83
C MET A 238 1.85 -17.31 -8.00
N GLU A 239 1.87 -17.82 -9.23
CA GLU A 239 1.94 -16.99 -10.44
C GLU A 239 0.58 -16.34 -10.73
N LEU A 240 -0.49 -17.10 -10.64
CA LEU A 240 -1.86 -16.58 -10.76
C LEU A 240 -2.13 -15.51 -9.68
N ILE A 241 -1.76 -15.79 -8.43
CA ILE A 241 -1.90 -14.83 -7.33
C ILE A 241 -1.10 -13.54 -7.61
N HIS A 242 0.13 -13.67 -8.14
CA HIS A 242 0.93 -12.51 -8.51
C HIS A 242 0.27 -11.67 -9.62
N ALA A 243 -0.30 -12.33 -10.62
CA ALA A 243 -1.07 -11.68 -11.66
C ALA A 243 -2.27 -10.90 -11.09
N LEU A 244 -3.11 -11.55 -10.29
CA LEU A 244 -4.29 -10.92 -9.69
C LEU A 244 -3.94 -9.74 -8.78
N LEU A 245 -2.84 -9.82 -8.02
CA LEU A 245 -2.32 -8.73 -7.18
C LEU A 245 -1.86 -7.52 -8.01
N ASN A 246 -1.47 -7.71 -9.27
CA ASN A 246 -1.06 -6.62 -10.16
C ASN A 246 -2.15 -6.16 -11.14
N SER A 247 -3.36 -6.72 -11.06
CA SER A 247 -4.48 -6.28 -11.89
C SER A 247 -4.89 -4.82 -11.60
N VAL A 248 -5.52 -4.18 -12.57
CA VAL A 248 -6.05 -2.81 -12.44
C VAL A 248 -7.04 -2.69 -11.28
N LEU A 249 -7.81 -3.74 -11.00
CA LEU A 249 -8.76 -3.76 -9.88
C LEU A 249 -8.04 -3.70 -8.53
N MET A 250 -6.95 -4.43 -8.37
CA MET A 250 -6.16 -4.35 -7.14
C MET A 250 -5.53 -2.98 -6.95
N LYS A 251 -5.04 -2.35 -8.03
CA LYS A 251 -4.52 -0.98 -8.00
C LYS A 251 -5.59 0.04 -7.60
N PHE A 252 -6.81 -0.14 -8.11
CA PHE A 252 -7.96 0.63 -7.68
C PHE A 252 -8.21 0.49 -6.17
N PHE A 253 -8.27 -0.72 -5.63
CA PHE A 253 -8.51 -0.94 -4.20
C PHE A 253 -7.46 -0.27 -3.34
N VAL A 254 -6.19 -0.37 -3.70
CA VAL A 254 -5.11 0.25 -2.92
C VAL A 254 -5.20 1.78 -2.94
N GLU A 255 -5.56 2.38 -4.08
CA GLU A 255 -5.79 3.83 -4.15
C GLU A 255 -7.03 4.24 -3.32
N ALA A 256 -8.11 3.44 -3.38
CA ALA A 256 -9.38 3.71 -2.70
C ALA A 256 -9.31 3.58 -1.17
N VAL A 257 -8.47 2.68 -0.64
CA VAL A 257 -8.30 2.48 0.82
C VAL A 257 -7.10 3.23 1.39
N GLY A 258 -6.17 3.66 0.54
CA GLY A 258 -5.02 4.46 0.93
C GLY A 258 -5.46 5.85 1.39
N PHE A 259 -4.60 6.51 2.13
CA PHE A 259 -4.83 7.90 2.52
C PHE A 259 -3.74 8.81 2.00
N GLY A 260 -4.14 9.98 1.53
CA GLY A 260 -3.20 11.00 1.11
C GLY A 260 -2.52 11.64 2.31
N ARG A 261 -1.20 11.44 2.47
CA ARG A 261 -0.39 12.36 3.26
C ARG A 261 -0.25 13.66 2.49
N GLY A 262 -0.14 14.77 3.18
CA GLY A 262 0.10 16.05 2.54
C GLY A 262 1.16 15.94 1.42
N LEU A 263 1.04 16.74 0.35
CA LEU A 263 1.88 16.74 -0.84
C LEU A 263 1.60 15.59 -1.84
N GLY A 264 0.41 15.00 -1.83
CA GLY A 264 -0.01 14.02 -2.83
C GLY A 264 0.68 12.66 -2.73
N VAL A 265 1.30 12.35 -1.59
CA VAL A 265 1.88 11.03 -1.33
C VAL A 265 0.76 10.09 -0.89
N LEU A 266 0.62 8.95 -1.56
CA LEU A 266 -0.21 7.85 -1.08
C LEU A 266 0.54 7.17 0.07
N ASP A 267 -0.12 7.02 1.20
CA ASP A 267 0.37 6.24 2.33
C ASP A 267 -0.53 5.03 2.54
N ILE A 268 0.08 3.87 2.54
CA ILE A 268 -0.58 2.61 2.84
C ILE A 268 0.17 1.91 3.98
N ASN A 269 -0.55 1.25 4.81
CA ASN A 269 0.01 0.43 5.88
C ASN A 269 -0.50 -1.00 5.78
N LYS A 270 -0.01 -1.89 6.63
CA LYS A 270 -0.42 -3.30 6.60
C LYS A 270 -1.93 -3.48 6.84
N GLU A 271 -2.53 -2.61 7.65
CA GLU A 271 -3.97 -2.63 7.94
C GLU A 271 -4.78 -2.21 6.71
N SER A 272 -4.33 -1.19 5.97
CA SER A 272 -4.96 -0.74 4.72
C SER A 272 -4.88 -1.84 3.66
N VAL A 273 -3.70 -2.45 3.46
CA VAL A 273 -3.53 -3.54 2.49
C VAL A 273 -4.38 -4.76 2.89
N ALA A 274 -4.39 -5.13 4.17
CA ALA A 274 -5.20 -6.26 4.64
C ALA A 274 -6.71 -6.05 4.45
N LYS A 275 -7.18 -4.80 4.39
CA LYS A 275 -8.56 -4.42 4.13
C LYS A 275 -8.94 -4.41 2.64
N CYS A 276 -7.97 -4.40 1.73
CA CYS A 276 -8.26 -4.47 0.30
C CYS A 276 -8.97 -5.77 -0.06
N PHE A 277 -9.72 -5.72 -1.13
CA PHE A 277 -10.29 -6.89 -1.78
C PHE A 277 -9.54 -7.17 -3.08
N MET A 278 -9.52 -8.43 -3.47
CA MET A 278 -9.02 -8.87 -4.77
C MET A 278 -10.01 -9.83 -5.40
N LEU A 279 -9.85 -10.08 -6.69
CA LEU A 279 -10.61 -11.11 -7.39
C LEU A 279 -10.34 -12.49 -6.77
N ASN A 280 -11.39 -13.24 -6.50
CA ASN A 280 -11.30 -14.53 -5.83
C ASN A 280 -10.76 -15.62 -6.78
N PRO A 281 -9.52 -16.10 -6.61
CA PRO A 281 -8.90 -17.06 -7.51
C PRO A 281 -9.67 -18.39 -7.58
N SER A 282 -10.43 -18.75 -6.54
CA SER A 282 -11.21 -20.01 -6.53
C SER A 282 -12.42 -20.02 -7.46
N LEU A 283 -12.77 -18.88 -8.05
CA LEU A 283 -13.84 -18.77 -9.05
C LEU A 283 -13.36 -19.04 -10.48
N LEU A 284 -12.05 -19.17 -10.70
CA LEU A 284 -11.47 -19.36 -12.02
C LEU A 284 -11.43 -20.83 -12.41
N SER A 285 -11.76 -21.12 -13.66
CA SER A 285 -11.43 -22.40 -14.28
C SER A 285 -9.92 -22.49 -14.53
N SER A 286 -9.40 -23.71 -14.68
CA SER A 286 -7.98 -23.93 -15.02
C SER A 286 -7.59 -23.29 -16.36
N GLU A 287 -8.52 -23.23 -17.30
CA GLU A 287 -8.32 -22.59 -18.61
C GLU A 287 -8.11 -21.09 -18.48
N TYR A 288 -9.01 -20.38 -17.79
CA TYR A 288 -8.85 -18.95 -17.53
C TYR A 288 -7.63 -18.63 -16.67
N ALA A 289 -7.33 -19.47 -15.68
CA ALA A 289 -6.11 -19.30 -14.88
C ALA A 289 -4.84 -19.39 -15.76
N SER A 290 -4.80 -20.32 -16.73
CA SER A 290 -3.68 -20.46 -17.67
C SER A 290 -3.60 -19.27 -18.62
N GLU A 291 -4.72 -18.80 -19.16
CA GLU A 291 -4.77 -17.61 -20.05
C GLU A 291 -4.26 -16.34 -19.31
N ILE A 292 -4.69 -16.14 -18.06
CA ILE A 292 -4.22 -15.01 -17.24
C ILE A 292 -2.71 -15.08 -17.03
N LYS A 293 -2.15 -16.25 -16.71
CA LYS A 293 -0.70 -16.41 -16.52
C LYS A 293 0.09 -16.16 -17.81
N GLU A 294 -0.41 -16.64 -18.93
CA GLU A 294 0.21 -16.39 -20.24
C GLU A 294 0.26 -14.89 -20.55
N GLN A 295 -0.83 -14.16 -20.39
CA GLN A 295 -0.86 -12.71 -20.58
C GLN A 295 0.03 -11.97 -19.57
N PHE A 296 0.08 -12.46 -18.33
CA PHE A 296 0.95 -11.86 -17.32
C PHE A 296 2.43 -12.06 -17.60
N HIS A 297 2.82 -13.09 -18.32
CA HIS A 297 4.20 -13.33 -18.76
C HIS A 297 4.75 -12.17 -19.60
N TYR A 298 3.94 -11.61 -20.50
CA TYR A 298 4.32 -10.43 -21.30
C TYR A 298 4.54 -9.20 -20.40
N VAL A 299 3.73 -9.05 -19.38
CA VAL A 299 3.86 -7.98 -18.38
C VAL A 299 5.11 -8.16 -17.51
N LEU A 300 5.44 -9.39 -17.09
CA LEU A 300 6.63 -9.69 -16.29
C LEU A 300 7.94 -9.35 -17.01
N ALA A 301 7.95 -9.39 -18.35
CA ALA A 301 9.11 -9.05 -19.16
C ALA A 301 9.37 -7.53 -19.23
N LYS A 302 8.40 -6.71 -18.81
CA LYS A 302 8.50 -5.25 -18.86
C LYS A 302 9.11 -4.65 -17.60
N LYS A 303 9.66 -3.45 -17.78
CA LYS A 303 10.02 -2.61 -16.62
C LYS A 303 8.77 -2.11 -15.91
N ILE A 304 8.88 -1.98 -14.60
CA ILE A 304 7.82 -1.37 -13.78
C ILE A 304 7.61 0.09 -14.22
N MET A 305 6.45 0.39 -14.73
CA MET A 305 6.05 1.72 -15.21
C MET A 305 5.27 2.52 -14.16
N VAL A 306 5.04 3.79 -14.43
CA VAL A 306 4.05 4.57 -13.69
C VAL A 306 2.64 4.16 -14.13
N ILE A 307 1.66 4.24 -13.24
CA ILE A 307 0.30 3.72 -13.53
C ILE A 307 -0.31 4.39 -14.78
N GLU A 308 -0.07 5.67 -15.00
CA GLU A 308 -0.60 6.41 -16.13
C GLU A 308 -0.05 5.95 -17.50
N GLU A 309 1.18 5.41 -17.51
CA GLU A 309 1.79 4.79 -18.70
C GLU A 309 1.34 3.34 -18.84
N GLU A 310 1.31 2.62 -17.74
CA GLU A 310 0.89 1.22 -17.67
C GLU A 310 -0.54 1.03 -18.21
N LEU A 311 -1.48 1.93 -17.88
CA LEU A 311 -2.86 1.86 -18.38
C LEU A 311 -3.01 2.21 -19.88
N LYS A 312 -1.93 2.66 -20.53
CA LYS A 312 -1.86 2.94 -21.98
C LYS A 312 -1.03 1.90 -22.74
N ASP A 313 -0.32 1.06 -22.03
CA ASP A 313 0.53 0.03 -22.60
C ASP A 313 -0.32 -1.15 -23.08
N GLU A 314 -0.09 -1.63 -24.31
CA GLU A 314 -0.92 -2.64 -24.97
C GLU A 314 -0.93 -3.98 -24.21
N GLU A 315 0.21 -4.45 -23.73
CA GLU A 315 0.28 -5.71 -22.99
C GLU A 315 -0.39 -5.61 -21.62
N TRP A 316 -0.23 -4.49 -20.92
CA TRP A 316 -0.96 -4.25 -19.68
C TRP A 316 -2.48 -4.14 -19.90
N MET A 317 -2.92 -3.50 -21.00
CA MET A 317 -4.34 -3.45 -21.34
C MET A 317 -4.89 -4.82 -21.66
N SER A 318 -4.15 -5.60 -22.49
CA SER A 318 -4.53 -6.99 -22.82
C SER A 318 -4.63 -7.85 -21.57
N PHE A 319 -3.62 -7.84 -20.74
CA PHE A 319 -3.60 -8.55 -19.46
C PHE A 319 -4.78 -8.18 -18.58
N ASN A 320 -5.01 -6.89 -18.33
CA ASN A 320 -6.10 -6.42 -17.46
C ASN A 320 -7.48 -6.81 -18.01
N ARG A 321 -7.69 -6.73 -19.33
CA ARG A 321 -8.94 -7.17 -19.98
C ARG A 321 -9.13 -8.67 -19.87
N THR A 322 -8.07 -9.46 -20.05
CA THR A 322 -8.11 -10.91 -19.87
C THR A 322 -8.48 -11.29 -18.44
N VAL A 323 -7.87 -10.64 -17.43
CA VAL A 323 -8.26 -10.83 -16.04
C VAL A 323 -9.75 -10.54 -15.83
N LEU A 324 -10.23 -9.38 -16.25
CA LEU A 324 -11.62 -9.01 -16.02
C LEU A 324 -12.61 -9.88 -16.83
N ARG A 325 -12.26 -10.30 -18.05
CA ARG A 325 -13.05 -11.23 -18.86
C ARG A 325 -13.20 -12.57 -18.19
N ALA A 326 -12.13 -13.11 -17.61
CA ALA A 326 -12.16 -14.39 -16.89
C ALA A 326 -13.13 -14.40 -15.70
N PHE A 327 -13.42 -13.23 -15.15
CA PHE A 327 -14.42 -13.05 -14.08
C PHE A 327 -15.79 -12.54 -14.60
N GLY A 328 -15.96 -12.38 -15.92
CA GLY A 328 -17.22 -11.89 -16.53
C GLY A 328 -17.50 -10.41 -16.26
N ILE A 329 -16.48 -9.59 -16.06
CA ILE A 329 -16.59 -8.17 -15.66
C ILE A 329 -15.79 -7.22 -16.55
N GLU A 330 -15.42 -7.63 -17.77
CA GLU A 330 -14.63 -6.82 -18.71
C GLU A 330 -15.32 -5.48 -19.07
N GLN A 331 -16.63 -5.44 -19.06
CA GLN A 331 -17.41 -4.22 -19.32
C GLN A 331 -17.08 -3.08 -18.36
N TYR A 332 -16.56 -3.35 -17.17
CA TYR A 332 -16.18 -2.34 -16.19
C TYR A 332 -14.75 -1.82 -16.37
N TYR A 333 -13.94 -2.36 -17.30
CA TYR A 333 -12.53 -2.00 -17.45
C TYR A 333 -12.29 -0.49 -17.52
N LEU A 334 -13.01 0.21 -18.40
CA LEU A 334 -12.84 1.67 -18.54
C LEU A 334 -13.30 2.42 -17.30
N ARG A 335 -14.37 1.99 -16.64
CA ARG A 335 -14.84 2.62 -15.39
C ARG A 335 -13.80 2.46 -14.28
N ILE A 336 -13.22 1.28 -14.12
CA ILE A 336 -12.16 1.02 -13.15
C ILE A 336 -10.94 1.92 -13.42
N CYS A 337 -10.47 2.00 -14.67
CA CYS A 337 -9.35 2.85 -15.06
C CYS A 337 -9.64 4.33 -14.78
N ASN A 338 -10.82 4.82 -15.16
CA ASN A 338 -11.20 6.22 -14.97
C ASN A 338 -11.30 6.57 -13.48
N SER A 339 -11.92 5.72 -12.66
CA SER A 339 -12.02 5.92 -11.21
C SER A 339 -10.63 5.95 -10.56
N LEU A 340 -9.75 5.01 -10.92
CA LEU A 340 -8.36 4.97 -10.45
C LEU A 340 -7.61 6.26 -10.83
N LEU A 341 -7.66 6.66 -12.09
CA LEU A 341 -6.96 7.86 -12.58
C LEU A 341 -7.51 9.14 -11.95
N SER A 342 -8.82 9.25 -11.79
CA SER A 342 -9.48 10.39 -11.15
C SER A 342 -9.04 10.55 -9.69
N MET A 343 -9.07 9.50 -8.88
CA MET A 343 -8.56 9.52 -7.50
C MET A 343 -7.10 9.97 -7.43
N ARG A 344 -6.25 9.40 -8.30
CA ARG A 344 -4.83 9.75 -8.38
C ARG A 344 -4.60 11.20 -8.79
N GLN A 345 -5.38 11.72 -9.73
CA GLN A 345 -5.30 13.12 -10.17
C GLN A 345 -5.63 14.08 -9.04
N VAL A 346 -6.73 13.85 -8.31
CA VAL A 346 -7.12 14.68 -7.15
C VAL A 346 -6.00 14.69 -6.11
N ARG A 347 -5.44 13.53 -5.77
CA ARG A 347 -4.34 13.43 -4.83
C ARG A 347 -3.07 14.17 -5.30
N LYS A 348 -2.74 14.08 -6.59
CA LYS A 348 -1.55 14.74 -7.17
C LYS A 348 -1.72 16.26 -7.28
N THR A 349 -2.92 16.76 -7.52
CA THR A 349 -3.21 18.20 -7.60
C THR A 349 -2.99 18.88 -6.26
N ALA A 350 -3.39 18.26 -5.16
CA ALA A 350 -3.11 18.75 -3.80
C ALA A 350 -1.60 18.99 -3.54
N ARG A 351 -0.70 18.30 -4.27
CA ARG A 351 0.76 18.54 -4.22
C ARG A 351 1.20 19.81 -4.93
N LYS A 352 0.57 20.15 -6.06
CA LYS A 352 0.94 21.32 -6.88
C LYS A 352 0.56 22.62 -6.17
N ASP A 353 -0.61 22.67 -5.57
CA ASP A 353 -1.12 23.88 -4.90
C ASP A 353 -0.30 24.26 -3.66
N LYS A 354 0.18 23.28 -2.88
CA LYS A 354 1.09 23.56 -1.76
C LYS A 354 2.44 24.11 -2.22
N LYS A 355 2.98 23.68 -3.36
CA LYS A 355 4.22 24.26 -3.91
C LYS A 355 4.03 25.71 -4.33
N LYS A 356 2.88 26.06 -4.94
CA LYS A 356 2.55 27.45 -5.28
C LYS A 356 2.41 28.32 -4.02
N GLN A 357 1.74 27.83 -2.97
CA GLN A 357 1.58 28.57 -1.71
C GLN A 357 2.90 28.82 -0.96
N VAL A 358 3.86 27.89 -1.04
CA VAL A 358 5.19 28.07 -0.45
C VAL A 358 5.99 29.12 -1.23
N LEU A 359 5.88 29.15 -2.54
CA LEU A 359 6.55 30.18 -3.38
C LEU A 359 5.98 31.59 -3.18
N VAL A 360 4.71 31.73 -2.86
CA VAL A 360 4.05 33.03 -2.58
C VAL A 360 4.37 33.53 -1.16
N ARG A 361 4.82 32.66 -0.24
CA ARG A 361 5.25 33.07 1.12
C ARG A 361 6.73 33.45 1.23
N VAL A 362 7.50 33.29 0.18
CA VAL A 362 8.95 33.63 0.12
C VAL A 362 9.21 34.89 -0.75
N CYS A 363 8.18 35.45 -1.36
CA CYS A 363 8.15 36.78 -1.98
C CYS A 363 7.29 37.72 -1.13
#